data_d8e58e546e03a53f786457af7c3fd6a8
#
_entry.id   d8e58e546e03a53f786457af7c3fd6a8
#
_cell.length_a   1.000
_cell.length_b   1.000
_cell.length_c   1.000
_cell.angle_alpha   90.00
_cell.angle_beta   90.00
_cell.angle_gamma   90.00
#
_symmetry.space_group_name_H-M   'P 1'
#
loop_
_entity.id
_entity.type
_entity.pdbx_description
1 polymer ?
#
loop_
_entity_poly.entity_id
_entity_poly.type
_entity_poly.pdbx_seq_one_letter_code
_entity_poly.pdbx_strand_id
1 'polypeptide(L)'
;MPNIKSAIKRVSVTEHKTMRNKMVRSATKTAVKKFDAATANKTATAEMLSAASSAVDKAAAKGVISKNAANRQKARMARELARA
;
A
#
# COMPACT_ATOMS: atom_id res chain seq x y z
N MET A 1 19.96 34.57 -10.37
CA MET A 1 19.92 33.14 -10.73
C MET A 1 18.52 32.59 -10.53
N PRO A 2 17.73 32.42 -11.58
CA PRO A 2 16.37 31.94 -11.46
C PRO A 2 16.27 30.45 -10.99
N ASN A 3 17.38 29.70 -11.10
CA ASN A 3 17.37 28.26 -10.83
C ASN A 3 17.30 27.90 -9.34
N ILE A 4 17.67 28.80 -8.43
CA ILE A 4 17.67 28.53 -6.99
C ILE A 4 16.25 28.38 -6.46
N LYS A 5 15.34 29.28 -6.84
CA LYS A 5 13.94 29.24 -6.43
C LYS A 5 13.23 27.99 -6.98
N SER A 6 13.51 27.61 -8.23
CA SER A 6 12.98 26.41 -8.84
C SER A 6 13.48 25.14 -8.14
N ALA A 7 14.77 25.11 -7.76
CA ALA A 7 15.36 23.98 -7.05
C ALA A 7 14.73 23.81 -5.66
N ILE A 8 14.53 24.90 -4.91
CA ILE A 8 13.89 24.89 -3.60
C ILE A 8 12.46 24.37 -3.72
N LYS A 9 11.71 24.84 -4.72
CA LYS A 9 10.35 24.38 -4.96
C LYS A 9 10.30 22.89 -5.27
N ARG A 10 11.23 22.39 -6.10
CA ARG A 10 11.32 20.95 -6.43
C ARG A 10 11.61 20.09 -5.21
N VAL A 11 12.55 20.54 -4.37
CA VAL A 11 12.89 19.84 -3.13
C VAL A 11 11.66 19.75 -2.22
N SER A 12 10.96 20.87 -2.03
CA SER A 12 9.73 20.91 -1.22
C SER A 12 8.66 19.96 -1.76
N VAL A 13 8.41 19.97 -3.07
CA VAL A 13 7.44 19.06 -3.71
C VAL A 13 7.87 17.60 -3.55
N THR A 14 9.15 17.30 -3.71
CA THR A 14 9.69 15.97 -3.55
C THR A 14 9.51 15.46 -2.10
N GLU A 15 9.78 16.32 -1.13
CA GLU A 15 9.58 16.00 0.29
C GLU A 15 8.12 15.67 0.60
N HIS A 16 7.18 16.46 0.09
CA HIS A 16 5.74 16.19 0.25
C HIS A 16 5.33 14.85 -0.38
N LYS A 17 5.82 14.57 -1.58
CA LYS A 17 5.56 13.29 -2.25
C LYS A 17 6.13 12.11 -1.47
N THR A 18 7.35 12.24 -0.96
CA THR A 18 8.01 11.20 -0.18
C THR A 18 7.23 10.91 1.11
N MET A 19 6.81 11.95 1.82
CA MET A 19 5.99 11.83 3.02
C MET A 19 4.66 11.11 2.72
N ARG A 20 3.97 11.55 1.68
CA ARG A 20 2.70 10.95 1.25
C ARG A 20 2.89 9.47 0.91
N ASN A 21 3.96 9.14 0.18
CA ASN A 21 4.27 7.77 -0.19
C ASN A 21 4.56 6.90 1.05
N LYS A 22 5.28 7.42 2.03
CA LYS A 22 5.52 6.74 3.30
C LYS A 22 4.22 6.44 4.04
N MET A 23 3.32 7.41 4.10
CA MET A 23 2.01 7.24 4.75
C MET A 23 1.19 6.16 4.06
N VAL A 24 1.14 6.17 2.73
CA VAL A 24 0.41 5.16 1.95
C VAL A 24 1.03 3.77 2.14
N ARG A 25 2.35 3.66 2.09
CA ARG A 25 3.05 2.38 2.34
C ARG A 25 2.76 1.85 3.73
N SER A 26 2.83 2.71 4.73
CA SER A 26 2.57 2.35 6.12
C SER A 26 1.14 1.85 6.29
N ALA A 27 0.16 2.56 5.74
CA ALA A 27 -1.25 2.18 5.80
C ALA A 27 -1.48 0.83 5.09
N THR A 28 -0.86 0.63 3.92
CA THR A 28 -0.96 -0.61 3.16
C THR A 28 -0.35 -1.78 3.93
N LYS A 29 0.85 -1.60 4.47
CA LYS A 29 1.51 -2.63 5.29
C LYS A 29 0.66 -3.00 6.51
N THR A 30 0.07 -2.01 7.17
CA THR A 30 -0.80 -2.24 8.33
C THR A 30 -2.01 -3.07 7.95
N ALA A 31 -2.67 -2.74 6.83
CA ALA A 31 -3.83 -3.48 6.34
C ALA A 31 -3.46 -4.94 6.01
N VAL A 32 -2.33 -5.16 5.33
CA VAL A 32 -1.85 -6.50 4.99
C VAL A 32 -1.48 -7.28 6.24
N LYS A 33 -0.81 -6.67 7.20
CA LYS A 33 -0.45 -7.31 8.47
C LYS A 33 -1.68 -7.72 9.28
N LYS A 34 -2.71 -6.89 9.32
CA LYS A 34 -3.97 -7.23 9.98
C LYS A 34 -4.62 -8.45 9.34
N PHE A 35 -4.62 -8.48 8.02
CA PHE A 35 -5.14 -9.63 7.28
C PHE A 35 -4.33 -10.89 7.55
N ASP A 36 -3.00 -10.80 7.50
CA ASP A 36 -2.10 -11.93 7.77
C ASP A 36 -2.27 -12.45 9.21
N ALA A 37 -2.40 -11.57 10.17
CA ALA A 37 -2.66 -11.95 11.57
C ALA A 37 -4.01 -12.66 11.69
N ALA A 38 -5.04 -12.17 11.00
CA ALA A 38 -6.36 -12.79 11.00
C ALA A 38 -6.33 -14.17 10.35
N THR A 39 -5.58 -14.36 9.26
CA THR A 39 -5.45 -15.70 8.63
C THR A 39 -4.69 -16.66 9.54
N ALA A 40 -3.65 -16.20 10.22
CA ALA A 40 -2.91 -17.02 11.18
C ALA A 40 -3.79 -17.46 12.36
N ASN A 41 -4.70 -16.62 12.80
CA ASN A 41 -5.66 -16.91 13.87
C ASN A 41 -6.95 -17.56 13.37
N LYS A 42 -7.06 -17.82 12.08
CA LYS A 42 -8.25 -18.39 11.42
C LYS A 42 -9.52 -17.54 11.62
N THR A 43 -9.34 -16.23 11.75
CA THR A 43 -10.45 -15.28 11.93
C THR A 43 -10.66 -14.40 10.69
N ALA A 44 -9.89 -14.62 9.62
CA ALA A 44 -9.99 -13.85 8.40
C ALA A 44 -11.35 -14.07 7.69
N THR A 45 -11.91 -12.99 7.18
CA THR A 45 -13.18 -13.00 6.45
C THR A 45 -13.00 -12.42 5.05
N ALA A 46 -13.97 -12.65 4.18
CA ALA A 46 -13.98 -12.07 2.84
C ALA A 46 -13.99 -10.54 2.89
N GLU A 47 -14.62 -9.96 3.90
CA GLU A 47 -14.64 -8.50 4.11
C GLU A 47 -13.23 -7.98 4.42
N MET A 48 -12.47 -8.69 5.25
CA MET A 48 -11.10 -8.33 5.58
C MET A 48 -10.20 -8.43 4.33
N LEU A 49 -10.41 -9.45 3.51
CA LEU A 49 -9.70 -9.58 2.23
C LEU A 49 -10.02 -8.41 1.31
N SER A 50 -11.30 -8.04 1.20
CA SER A 50 -11.74 -6.91 0.39
C SER A 50 -11.09 -5.60 0.87
N ALA A 51 -11.06 -5.35 2.17
CA ALA A 51 -10.44 -4.15 2.74
C ALA A 51 -8.93 -4.10 2.47
N ALA A 52 -8.22 -5.21 2.67
CA ALA A 52 -6.79 -5.30 2.41
C ALA A 52 -6.49 -5.13 0.92
N SER A 53 -7.27 -5.76 0.04
CA SER A 53 -7.14 -5.62 -1.42
C SER A 53 -7.37 -4.18 -1.86
N SER A 54 -8.37 -3.50 -1.29
CA SER A 54 -8.65 -2.10 -1.58
C SER A 54 -7.46 -1.20 -1.21
N ALA A 55 -6.83 -1.44 -0.05
CA ALA A 55 -5.64 -0.68 0.37
C ALA A 55 -4.48 -0.90 -0.61
N VAL A 56 -4.25 -2.13 -1.05
CA VAL A 56 -3.21 -2.47 -2.02
C VAL A 56 -3.50 -1.82 -3.38
N ASP A 57 -4.74 -1.86 -3.85
CA ASP A 57 -5.15 -1.23 -5.12
C ASP A 57 -4.98 0.29 -5.08
N LYS A 58 -5.33 0.93 -3.97
CA LYS A 58 -5.14 2.38 -3.80
C LYS A 58 -3.67 2.76 -3.84
N ALA A 59 -2.81 1.97 -3.22
CA ALA A 59 -1.36 2.19 -3.25
C ALA A 59 -0.82 2.06 -4.67
N ALA A 60 -1.30 1.08 -5.44
CA ALA A 60 -0.93 0.90 -6.85
C ALA A 60 -1.42 2.04 -7.71
N ALA A 61 -2.66 2.51 -7.50
CA ALA A 61 -3.24 3.64 -8.24
C ALA A 61 -2.45 4.93 -8.00
N LYS A 62 -1.92 5.12 -6.80
CA LYS A 62 -1.07 6.28 -6.47
C LYS A 62 0.38 6.13 -6.93
N GLY A 63 0.75 4.99 -7.49
CA GLY A 63 2.10 4.73 -7.97
C GLY A 63 3.10 4.42 -6.86
N VAL A 64 2.66 4.16 -5.64
CA VAL A 64 3.52 3.82 -4.51
C VAL A 64 4.09 2.41 -4.66
N ILE A 65 3.28 1.50 -5.17
CA ILE A 65 3.71 0.13 -5.51
C ILE A 65 3.34 -0.16 -6.97
N SER A 66 4.04 -1.09 -7.60
CA SER A 66 3.76 -1.47 -8.97
C SER A 66 2.47 -2.30 -9.05
N LYS A 67 1.83 -2.30 -10.21
CA LYS A 67 0.64 -3.13 -10.45
C LYS A 67 0.94 -4.61 -10.26
N ASN A 68 2.13 -5.05 -10.67
CA ASN A 68 2.55 -6.44 -10.52
C ASN A 68 2.68 -6.83 -9.04
N ALA A 69 3.29 -5.94 -8.22
CA ALA A 69 3.39 -6.16 -6.79
C ALA A 69 2.01 -6.21 -6.14
N ALA A 70 1.10 -5.30 -6.54
CA ALA A 70 -0.28 -5.27 -6.05
C ALA A 70 -1.02 -6.57 -6.39
N ASN A 71 -0.89 -7.05 -7.62
CA ASN A 71 -1.53 -8.29 -8.06
C ASN A 71 -1.00 -9.51 -7.31
N ARG A 72 0.32 -9.57 -7.07
CA ARG A 72 0.92 -10.65 -6.27
C ARG A 72 0.38 -10.65 -4.85
N GLN A 73 0.31 -9.48 -4.25
CA GLN A 73 -0.16 -9.31 -2.88
C GLN A 73 -1.62 -9.77 -2.74
N LYS A 74 -2.47 -9.34 -3.66
CA LYS A 74 -3.88 -9.75 -3.67
C LYS A 74 -4.04 -11.25 -3.88
N ALA A 75 -3.29 -11.84 -4.81
CA ALA A 75 -3.32 -13.27 -5.08
C ALA A 75 -2.86 -14.07 -3.86
N ARG A 76 -1.81 -13.62 -3.18
CA ARG A 76 -1.31 -14.26 -1.96
C ARG A 76 -2.36 -14.25 -0.85
N MET A 77 -2.97 -13.08 -0.62
CA MET A 77 -4.00 -12.93 0.41
C MET A 77 -5.22 -13.81 0.12
N ALA A 78 -5.66 -13.87 -1.14
CA ALA A 78 -6.78 -14.72 -1.52
C ALA A 78 -6.48 -16.21 -1.29
N ARG A 79 -5.26 -16.66 -1.59
CA ARG A 79 -4.83 -18.04 -1.34
C ARG A 79 -4.76 -18.35 0.16
N GLU A 80 -4.25 -17.41 0.95
CA GLU A 80 -4.19 -17.58 2.40
C GLU A 80 -5.60 -17.73 3.00
N LEU A 81 -6.54 -16.89 2.54
CA LEU A 81 -7.93 -16.99 2.99
C LEU A 81 -8.55 -18.33 2.59
N ALA A 82 -8.30 -18.81 1.39
CA ALA A 82 -8.81 -20.09 0.92
C ALA A 82 -8.26 -21.28 1.70
N ARG A 83 -7.03 -21.18 2.21
CA ARG A 83 -6.41 -22.20 3.04
C ARG A 83 -6.88 -22.19 4.49
N ALA A 84 -7.32 -21.04 4.94
CA ALA A 84 -7.84 -20.90 6.29
C ALA A 84 -9.28 -21.43 6.41
#